data_1eb54cd10dc19fbedd94e8e3a7bedf89
#
_entry.id   1eb54cd10dc19fbedd94e8e3a7bedf89
#
_cell.length_a   1.000
_cell.length_b   1.000
_cell.length_c   1.000
_cell.angle_alpha   90.00
_cell.angle_beta   90.00
_cell.angle_gamma   90.00
#
_symmetry.space_group_name_H-M   'P 1'
#
loop_
_entity.id
_entity.type
_entity.pdbx_description
1 polymer ?
#
loop_
_entity_poly.entity_id
_entity_poly.type
_entity_poly.pdbx_seq_one_letter_code
_entity_poly.pdbx_strand_id
1 'polypeptide(L)'
;CPDVSLLPELSRVLGVKLEALLSGELDANDQERGNMKKLKFYICPDCGNLITAASEAGVSCCGKTLVPVEPQKAESEAKLLVEKTDENWFITSSHPMTKEHHITFAALITGDTLFLRRLYPEWDFQTRIPCLGHGILLWYCTKHGLFQQLI
;
A
#
# COMPACT_ATOMS: atom_id res chain seq x y z
N CYS A 1 -37.70 -15.99 -4.47
CA CYS A 1 -36.74 -16.53 -3.50
C CYS A 1 -35.78 -17.44 -4.21
N PRO A 2 -34.44 -17.28 -3.98
CA PRO A 2 -33.48 -18.26 -4.44
C PRO A 2 -33.78 -19.62 -3.79
N ASP A 3 -33.57 -20.68 -4.52
CA ASP A 3 -33.77 -22.04 -4.03
C ASP A 3 -32.87 -22.28 -2.81
N VAL A 4 -33.45 -22.86 -1.75
CA VAL A 4 -32.71 -23.16 -0.50
C VAL A 4 -31.50 -24.04 -0.74
N SER A 5 -31.47 -24.83 -1.80
CA SER A 5 -30.34 -25.66 -2.21
C SER A 5 -29.09 -24.86 -2.64
N LEU A 6 -29.24 -23.59 -3.01
CA LEU A 6 -28.18 -22.72 -3.43
C LEU A 6 -27.52 -21.94 -2.26
N LEU A 7 -28.12 -21.94 -1.08
CA LEU A 7 -27.62 -21.21 0.08
C LEU A 7 -26.24 -21.64 0.53
N PRO A 8 -25.88 -22.93 0.58
CA PRO A 8 -24.53 -23.34 0.95
C PRO A 8 -23.46 -22.88 -0.06
N GLU A 9 -23.82 -22.84 -1.34
CA GLU A 9 -22.92 -22.40 -2.39
C GLU A 9 -22.74 -20.88 -2.36
N LEU A 10 -23.80 -20.12 -2.13
CA LEU A 10 -23.75 -18.68 -1.88
C LEU A 10 -22.93 -18.33 -0.66
N SER A 11 -23.10 -19.05 0.45
CA SER A 11 -22.30 -18.89 1.67
C SER A 11 -20.81 -19.03 1.39
N ARG A 12 -20.45 -20.04 0.58
CA ARG A 12 -19.05 -20.28 0.21
C ARG A 12 -18.48 -19.20 -0.71
N VAL A 13 -19.23 -18.76 -1.71
CA VAL A 13 -18.79 -17.73 -2.66
C VAL A 13 -18.68 -16.36 -2.00
N LEU A 14 -19.62 -16.03 -1.12
CA LEU A 14 -19.62 -14.75 -0.40
C LEU A 14 -18.71 -14.74 0.84
N GLY A 15 -18.20 -15.90 1.26
CA GLY A 15 -17.36 -16.01 2.44
C GLY A 15 -18.07 -15.69 3.76
N VAL A 16 -19.41 -15.81 3.80
CA VAL A 16 -20.23 -15.55 5.00
C VAL A 16 -20.84 -16.85 5.53
N LYS A 17 -21.06 -16.91 6.83
CA LYS A 17 -21.72 -18.09 7.45
C LYS A 17 -23.17 -18.20 6.98
N LEU A 18 -23.62 -19.44 6.80
CA LEU A 18 -24.98 -19.74 6.35
C LEU A 18 -26.02 -19.16 7.35
N GLU A 19 -25.75 -19.25 8.63
CA GLU A 19 -26.60 -18.69 9.68
C GLU A 19 -26.77 -17.17 9.54
N ALA A 20 -25.70 -16.45 9.20
CA ALA A 20 -25.74 -15.01 9.00
C ALA A 20 -26.55 -14.62 7.75
N LEU A 21 -26.49 -15.43 6.69
CA LEU A 21 -27.34 -15.25 5.51
C LEU A 21 -28.83 -15.45 5.82
N LEU A 22 -29.15 -16.40 6.68
CA LEU A 22 -30.53 -16.73 7.06
C LEU A 22 -31.12 -15.74 8.05
N SER A 23 -30.33 -15.23 9.00
CA SER A 23 -30.77 -14.24 9.98
C SER A 23 -30.87 -12.81 9.43
N GLY A 24 -30.21 -12.55 8.29
CA GLY A 24 -30.09 -11.20 7.76
C GLY A 24 -29.14 -10.29 8.55
N GLU A 25 -28.51 -10.81 9.60
CA GLU A 25 -27.46 -10.14 10.36
C GLU A 25 -26.11 -10.42 9.68
N LEU A 26 -25.84 -9.67 8.64
CA LEU A 26 -24.51 -9.62 8.06
C LEU A 26 -23.71 -8.64 8.91
N ASP A 27 -22.80 -9.14 9.69
CA ASP A 27 -21.75 -8.30 10.23
C ASP A 27 -21.05 -7.63 9.06
N ALA A 28 -20.93 -6.31 9.14
CA ALA A 28 -20.09 -5.59 8.20
C ALA A 28 -18.75 -6.33 8.14
N ASN A 29 -18.28 -6.64 6.94
CA ASN A 29 -17.04 -7.38 6.76
C ASN A 29 -15.85 -6.48 7.16
N ASP A 30 -15.80 -6.13 8.44
CA ASP A 30 -14.76 -5.34 9.06
C ASP A 30 -13.46 -6.13 9.24
N GLN A 31 -13.48 -7.42 8.94
CA GLN A 31 -12.27 -8.21 8.85
C GLN A 31 -11.55 -7.88 7.54
N GLU A 32 -10.94 -6.74 7.55
CA GLU A 32 -10.14 -6.18 6.49
C GLU A 32 -8.84 -6.96 6.20
N ARG A 33 -8.88 -8.25 6.46
CA ARG A 33 -7.79 -9.19 6.20
C ARG A 33 -7.65 -9.44 4.71
N GLY A 34 -7.21 -8.47 3.97
CA GLY A 34 -7.00 -8.62 2.53
C GLY A 34 -7.13 -7.33 1.74
N ASN A 35 -7.43 -6.23 2.40
CA ASN A 35 -7.39 -4.94 1.74
C ASN A 35 -5.95 -4.41 1.74
N MET A 36 -5.26 -4.54 0.62
CA MET A 36 -3.89 -4.06 0.45
C MET A 36 -3.74 -2.56 0.67
N LYS A 37 -4.81 -1.77 0.58
CA LYS A 37 -4.79 -0.32 0.87
C LYS A 37 -4.49 0.01 2.33
N LYS A 38 -4.64 -0.97 3.24
CA LYS A 38 -4.33 -0.82 4.67
C LYS A 38 -3.00 -1.45 5.08
N LEU A 39 -2.15 -1.74 4.13
CA LEU A 39 -0.81 -2.24 4.37
C LEU A 39 -0.05 -1.34 5.34
N LYS A 40 0.63 -1.95 6.30
CA LYS A 40 1.50 -1.26 7.24
C LYS A 40 2.94 -1.34 6.76
N PHE A 41 3.65 -0.24 6.87
CA PHE A 41 5.06 -0.14 6.51
C PHE A 41 5.89 0.11 7.76
N TYR A 42 6.93 -0.69 7.95
CA TYR A 42 7.88 -0.57 9.03
C TYR A 42 9.25 -0.29 8.45
N ILE A 43 9.89 0.78 8.87
CA ILE A 43 11.19 1.19 8.35
C ILE A 43 12.16 1.27 9.52
N CYS A 44 13.25 0.52 9.43
CA CYS A 44 14.28 0.56 10.44
C CYS A 44 15.14 1.84 10.30
N PRO A 45 15.25 2.65 11.35
CA PRO A 45 16.05 3.87 11.28
C PRO A 45 17.56 3.60 11.19
N ASP A 46 18.02 2.43 11.64
CA ASP A 46 19.44 2.11 11.70
C ASP A 46 19.96 1.51 10.38
N CYS A 47 19.24 0.57 9.79
CA CYS A 47 19.70 -0.11 8.56
C CYS A 47 18.86 0.21 7.32
N GLY A 48 17.78 0.97 7.45
CA GLY A 48 16.88 1.29 6.34
C GLY A 48 16.07 0.10 5.81
N ASN A 49 15.99 -0.99 6.58
CA ASN A 49 15.21 -2.15 6.19
C ASN A 49 13.73 -1.80 6.11
N LEU A 50 13.08 -2.25 5.06
CA LEU A 50 11.65 -2.06 4.81
C LEU A 50 10.91 -3.36 5.00
N ILE A 51 9.95 -3.36 5.91
CA ILE A 51 9.09 -4.50 6.19
C ILE A 51 7.64 -4.07 5.98
N THR A 52 6.88 -4.88 5.29
CA THR A 52 5.45 -4.65 5.05
C THR A 52 4.62 -5.74 5.71
N ALA A 53 3.48 -5.35 6.27
CA ALA A 53 2.53 -6.28 6.88
C ALA A 53 1.10 -5.92 6.47
N ALA A 54 0.27 -6.93 6.24
CA ALA A 54 -1.14 -6.74 5.87
C ALA A 54 -2.01 -6.27 7.06
N SER A 55 -1.51 -6.45 8.28
CA SER A 55 -2.16 -6.03 9.52
C SER A 55 -1.09 -5.62 10.53
N GLU A 56 -1.51 -5.17 11.70
CA GLU A 56 -0.57 -4.91 12.78
C GLU A 56 0.22 -6.17 13.15
N ALA A 57 1.52 -6.02 13.23
CA ALA A 57 2.44 -7.10 13.56
C ALA A 57 3.50 -6.61 14.54
N GLY A 58 3.97 -7.51 15.38
CA GLY A 58 5.15 -7.27 16.20
C GLY A 58 6.40 -7.39 15.33
N VAL A 59 6.99 -6.26 14.96
CA VAL A 59 8.16 -6.21 14.07
C VAL A 59 9.34 -5.62 14.82
N SER A 60 10.48 -6.26 14.73
CA SER A 60 11.73 -5.75 15.27
C SER A 60 12.87 -5.87 14.27
N CYS A 61 13.76 -4.89 14.27
CA CYS A 61 14.96 -4.87 13.45
C CYS A 61 16.08 -4.13 14.19
N CYS A 62 17.32 -4.60 14.03
CA CYS A 62 18.51 -4.05 14.71
C CYS A 62 18.33 -3.92 16.24
N GLY A 63 17.66 -4.89 16.86
CA GLY A 63 17.39 -4.91 18.30
C GLY A 63 16.34 -3.92 18.80
N LYS A 64 15.61 -3.26 17.91
CA LYS A 64 14.56 -2.29 18.24
C LYS A 64 13.22 -2.76 17.74
N THR A 65 12.16 -2.54 18.54
CA THR A 65 10.79 -2.73 18.07
C THR A 65 10.40 -1.59 17.15
N LEU A 66 9.93 -1.93 15.97
CA LEU A 66 9.49 -0.96 14.97
C LEU A 66 8.01 -0.61 15.15
N VAL A 67 7.70 0.65 14.92
CA VAL A 67 6.34 1.17 14.86
C VAL A 67 5.98 1.40 13.40
N PRO A 68 4.73 1.08 12.97
CA PRO A 68 4.33 1.35 11.59
C PRO A 68 4.39 2.84 11.29
N VAL A 69 4.91 3.18 10.11
CA VAL A 69 5.00 4.56 9.64
C VAL A 69 3.66 4.94 9.02
N GLU A 70 3.03 6.00 9.52
CA GLU A 70 1.77 6.50 8.98
C GLU A 70 2.05 7.37 7.75
N PRO A 71 1.36 7.10 6.61
CA PRO A 71 1.54 7.90 5.41
C PRO A 71 0.85 9.26 5.55
N GLN A 72 1.59 10.32 5.21
CA GLN A 72 1.10 11.68 5.16
C GLN A 72 0.53 11.98 3.77
N LYS A 73 -0.57 12.71 3.71
CA LYS A 73 -1.10 13.16 2.42
C LYS A 73 -0.15 14.18 1.80
N ALA A 74 0.27 13.91 0.58
CA ALA A 74 1.14 14.83 -0.14
C ALA A 74 0.38 16.10 -0.53
N GLU A 75 0.90 17.25 -0.13
CA GLU A 75 0.46 18.54 -0.60
C GLU A 75 1.11 18.90 -1.94
N SER A 76 0.66 19.98 -2.56
CA SER A 76 1.02 20.34 -3.95
C SER A 76 2.52 20.30 -4.26
N GLU A 77 3.36 20.76 -3.34
CA GLU A 77 4.82 20.76 -3.52
C GLU A 77 5.49 19.39 -3.32
N ALA A 78 4.88 18.54 -2.50
CA ALA A 78 5.40 17.21 -2.20
C ALA A 78 4.90 16.14 -3.18
N LYS A 79 3.91 16.46 -4.02
CA LYS A 79 3.37 15.51 -4.99
C LYS A 79 4.39 15.12 -6.05
N LEU A 80 4.40 13.84 -6.38
CA LEU A 80 5.11 13.33 -7.53
C LEU A 80 4.34 13.66 -8.82
N LEU A 81 5.07 13.96 -9.88
CA LEU A 81 4.49 14.10 -11.21
C LEU A 81 4.22 12.70 -11.79
N VAL A 82 2.97 12.44 -12.11
CA VAL A 82 2.52 11.14 -12.64
C VAL A 82 1.93 11.36 -14.02
N GLU A 83 2.54 10.73 -15.01
CA GLU A 83 2.09 10.75 -16.40
C GLU A 83 1.71 9.34 -16.84
N LYS A 84 0.56 9.22 -17.47
CA LYS A 84 0.16 7.94 -18.06
C LYS A 84 0.78 7.79 -19.43
N THR A 85 1.58 6.76 -19.60
CA THR A 85 2.18 6.37 -20.86
C THR A 85 1.74 4.95 -21.20
N ASP A 86 1.09 4.75 -22.36
CA ASP A 86 0.61 3.45 -22.82
C ASP A 86 0.08 2.53 -21.67
N GLU A 87 0.88 1.60 -21.21
CA GLU A 87 0.54 0.64 -20.16
C GLU A 87 1.21 0.93 -18.80
N ASN A 88 1.86 2.09 -18.65
CA ASN A 88 2.61 2.41 -17.45
C ASN A 88 2.29 3.81 -16.91
N TRP A 89 2.44 3.96 -15.61
CA TRP A 89 2.58 5.25 -14.95
C TRP A 89 4.05 5.65 -14.95
N PHE A 90 4.37 6.74 -15.60
CA PHE A 90 5.70 7.35 -15.56
C PHE A 90 5.72 8.39 -14.44
N ILE A 91 6.57 8.17 -13.46
CA ILE A 91 6.62 8.98 -12.23
C ILE A 91 7.96 9.67 -12.15
N THR A 92 7.91 10.98 -12.01
CA THR A 92 9.09 11.83 -11.89
C THR A 92 8.94 12.80 -10.72
N SER A 93 10.05 13.30 -10.24
CA SER A 93 10.09 14.34 -9.21
C SER A 93 11.37 15.15 -9.30
N SER A 94 11.30 16.40 -8.89
CA SER A 94 12.48 17.24 -8.65
C SER A 94 13.06 17.06 -7.23
N HIS A 95 12.58 16.08 -6.48
CA HIS A 95 13.07 15.81 -5.13
C HIS A 95 14.56 15.49 -5.13
N PRO A 96 15.34 16.02 -4.16
CA PRO A 96 16.75 15.67 -4.05
C PRO A 96 16.96 14.17 -3.92
N MET A 97 18.01 13.66 -4.58
CA MET A 97 18.41 12.25 -4.54
C MET A 97 19.89 12.14 -4.09
N THR A 98 20.22 12.81 -3.01
CA THR A 98 21.56 12.74 -2.39
C THR A 98 21.66 11.56 -1.42
N LYS A 99 22.86 11.17 -1.03
CA LYS A 99 23.07 10.07 -0.08
C LYS A 99 22.34 10.28 1.25
N GLU A 100 22.26 11.52 1.71
CA GLU A 100 21.64 11.87 2.99
C GLU A 100 20.15 12.21 2.86
N HIS A 101 19.70 12.57 1.68
CA HIS A 101 18.34 13.01 1.42
C HIS A 101 17.83 12.48 0.07
N HIS A 102 17.14 11.37 0.11
CA HIS A 102 16.60 10.74 -1.10
C HIS A 102 15.30 9.97 -0.81
N ILE A 103 14.58 9.66 -1.86
CA ILE A 103 13.44 8.75 -1.80
C ILE A 103 13.96 7.33 -1.94
N THR A 104 13.66 6.47 -0.97
CA THR A 104 14.19 5.10 -0.91
C THR A 104 13.36 4.09 -1.67
N PHE A 105 12.06 4.33 -1.77
CA PHE A 105 11.16 3.50 -2.56
C PHE A 105 9.93 4.28 -3.01
N ALA A 106 9.32 3.79 -4.08
CA ALA A 106 7.99 4.16 -4.52
C ALA A 106 7.14 2.89 -4.65
N ALA A 107 5.90 2.95 -4.24
CA ALA A 107 4.99 1.82 -4.27
C ALA A 107 3.60 2.24 -4.74
N LEU A 108 2.98 1.40 -5.54
CA LEU A 108 1.57 1.53 -5.92
C LEU A 108 0.78 0.44 -5.21
N ILE A 109 -0.23 0.85 -4.47
CA ILE A 109 -1.16 -0.05 -3.81
C ILE A 109 -2.53 0.07 -4.46
N THR A 110 -3.04 -1.04 -4.94
CA THR A 110 -4.44 -1.20 -5.38
C THR A 110 -5.23 -1.98 -4.33
N GLY A 111 -6.45 -2.44 -4.65
CA GLY A 111 -7.24 -3.23 -3.70
C GLY A 111 -6.62 -4.58 -3.34
N ASP A 112 -5.85 -5.16 -4.24
CA ASP A 112 -5.32 -6.54 -4.15
C ASP A 112 -3.82 -6.66 -4.43
N THR A 113 -3.15 -5.59 -4.84
CA THR A 113 -1.77 -5.64 -5.34
C THR A 113 -0.92 -4.56 -4.70
N LEU A 114 0.28 -4.93 -4.33
CA LEU A 114 1.38 -4.03 -3.98
C LEU A 114 2.48 -4.17 -5.04
N PHE A 115 2.75 -3.09 -5.76
CA PHE A 115 3.95 -2.98 -6.60
C PHE A 115 4.93 -2.03 -5.92
N LEU A 116 6.11 -2.51 -5.59
CA LEU A 116 7.13 -1.73 -4.90
C LEU A 116 8.44 -1.71 -5.70
N ARG A 117 8.98 -0.51 -5.86
CA ARG A 117 10.28 -0.30 -6.50
C ARG A 117 11.22 0.41 -5.55
N ARG A 118 12.37 -0.19 -5.31
CA ARG A 118 13.46 0.44 -4.57
C ARG A 118 14.18 1.46 -5.44
N LEU A 119 14.52 2.59 -4.81
CA LEU A 119 15.27 3.68 -5.45
C LEU A 119 16.58 3.90 -4.70
N TYR A 120 17.56 4.41 -5.41
CA TYR A 120 18.89 4.60 -4.88
C TYR A 120 19.33 6.06 -4.98
N PRO A 121 20.15 6.54 -4.02
CA PRO A 121 20.68 7.90 -4.09
C PRO A 121 21.58 8.11 -5.31
N GLU A 122 21.72 9.38 -5.68
CA GLU A 122 22.54 9.86 -6.81
C GLU A 122 22.04 9.45 -8.20
N TRP A 123 20.85 8.87 -8.29
CA TRP A 123 20.13 8.64 -9.52
C TRP A 123 18.93 9.58 -9.58
N ASP A 124 18.65 10.12 -10.76
CA ASP A 124 17.45 10.93 -10.93
C ASP A 124 16.20 10.13 -10.57
N PHE A 125 15.27 10.81 -9.90
CA PHE A 125 14.00 10.18 -9.56
C PHE A 125 13.15 10.03 -10.82
N GLN A 126 13.24 8.86 -11.42
CA GLN A 126 12.39 8.42 -12.52
C GLN A 126 12.02 6.97 -12.29
N THR A 127 10.76 6.65 -12.35
CA THR A 127 10.31 5.26 -12.26
C THR A 127 9.08 5.02 -13.12
N ARG A 128 8.95 3.81 -13.62
CA ARG A 128 7.77 3.34 -14.32
C ARG A 128 7.11 2.25 -13.52
N ILE A 129 5.82 2.40 -13.29
CA ILE A 129 5.00 1.42 -12.58
C ILE A 129 3.92 0.95 -13.54
N PRO A 130 3.66 -0.36 -13.67
CA PRO A 130 2.58 -0.86 -14.50
C PRO A 130 1.24 -0.23 -14.13
N CYS A 131 0.42 0.08 -15.13
CA CYS A 131 -0.92 0.63 -14.91
C CYS A 131 -1.86 -0.49 -14.45
N LEU A 132 -1.88 -0.74 -13.15
CA LEU A 132 -2.72 -1.76 -12.51
C LEU A 132 -4.10 -1.22 -12.08
N GLY A 133 -4.50 -0.07 -12.62
CA GLY A 133 -5.71 0.65 -12.23
C GLY A 133 -5.42 1.81 -11.28
N HIS A 134 -6.49 2.36 -10.72
CA HIS A 134 -6.39 3.44 -9.74
C HIS A 134 -5.95 2.90 -8.38
N GLY A 135 -5.11 3.66 -7.70
CA GLY A 135 -4.56 3.24 -6.43
C GLY A 135 -3.97 4.37 -5.61
N ILE A 136 -3.25 3.99 -4.58
CA ILE A 136 -2.51 4.88 -3.72
C ILE A 136 -1.03 4.76 -4.07
N LEU A 137 -0.44 5.84 -4.56
CA LEU A 137 0.99 5.95 -4.75
C LEU A 137 1.63 6.38 -3.43
N LEU A 138 2.58 5.60 -2.95
CA LEU A 138 3.35 5.84 -1.72
C LEU A 138 4.82 6.03 -2.06
N TRP A 139 5.50 6.89 -1.31
CA TRP A 139 6.96 7.01 -1.37
C TRP A 139 7.50 7.44 -0.01
N TYR A 140 8.69 6.99 0.27
CA TYR A 140 9.38 7.32 1.52
C TYR A 140 10.65 8.11 1.28
N CYS A 141 10.71 9.28 1.90
CA CYS A 141 11.91 10.12 1.92
C CYS A 141 12.63 9.96 3.26
N THR A 142 13.94 9.86 3.22
CA THR A 142 14.78 9.70 4.43
C THR A 142 14.64 10.83 5.44
N LYS A 143 14.29 12.04 5.01
CA LYS A 143 14.11 13.21 5.88
C LYS A 143 12.65 13.55 6.18
N HIS A 144 11.75 13.33 5.23
CA HIS A 144 10.38 13.81 5.33
C HIS A 144 9.37 12.72 5.71
N GLY A 145 9.77 11.44 5.63
CA GLY A 145 8.93 10.31 5.98
C GLY A 145 8.12 9.74 4.81
N LEU A 146 7.02 9.08 5.12
CA LEU A 146 6.17 8.40 4.16
C LEU A 146 5.05 9.32 3.68
N PHE A 147 4.89 9.43 2.37
CA PHE A 147 3.84 10.20 1.73
C PHE A 147 2.93 9.33 0.88
N GLN A 148 1.72 9.83 0.65
CA GLN A 148 0.74 9.19 -0.22
C GLN A 148 0.02 10.20 -1.11
N GLN A 149 -0.32 9.76 -2.32
CA GLN A 149 -1.23 10.46 -3.23
C GLN A 149 -2.09 9.46 -4.00
N LEU A 150 -3.28 9.87 -4.38
CA LEU A 150 -4.15 9.07 -5.24
C LEU A 150 -3.76 9.25 -6.70
N ILE A 151 -3.80 8.18 -7.46
CA ILE A 151 -3.58 8.20 -8.92
C ILE A 151 -4.60 7.34 -9.65
#